data_c6edb8ebb167327fa07740fd4cad8055
#
_entry.id   c6edb8ebb167327fa07740fd4cad8055
#
_cell.length_a   1.000
_cell.length_b   1.000
_cell.length_c   1.000
_cell.angle_alpha   90.00
_cell.angle_beta   90.00
_cell.angle_gamma   90.00
#
_symmetry.space_group_name_H-M   'P 1'
#
loop_
_entity.id
_entity.type
_entity.pdbx_description
1 polymer ?
#
loop_
_entity_poly.entity_id
_entity_poly.type
_entity_poly.pdbx_seq_one_letter_code
_entity_poly.pdbx_strand_id
1 'polypeptide(L)'
;MLLEKKYKGYSLFAYDNFFIEIGKNIIDKEYKELNIFKNTKRNYVSEIQINNISYIFKEPRNECIIPQRKFFTLFKKGEALTTLINVNQAISEDNLTEYAKPFLAIVKRKNGMICYSAFIQEKINIETDRNLDKMIEITKKIHSKGYYHGDRNPSNFITSKDEIKILDTQAKKMGFGNYRAHYDILTMKMDSYQDMRYPYKKNIFYYLALSVKKFKKLKFIEKIKEKKKKLREKGWKI
;
A
#
# COMPACT_ATOMS: atom_id res chain seq x y z
N MET A 1 -17.88 10.60 8.44
CA MET A 1 -18.31 9.20 8.73
C MET A 1 -18.10 8.37 7.47
N LEU A 2 -17.67 7.11 7.59
CA LEU A 2 -17.51 6.21 6.44
C LEU A 2 -18.90 5.80 5.92
N LEU A 3 -19.15 6.04 4.64
CA LEU A 3 -20.35 5.62 3.92
C LEU A 3 -20.13 4.23 3.32
N GLU A 4 -21.18 3.41 3.32
CA GLU A 4 -21.23 2.16 2.55
C GLU A 4 -22.47 2.16 1.66
N LYS A 5 -22.30 1.85 0.37
CA LYS A 5 -23.39 1.68 -0.60
C LYS A 5 -23.20 0.40 -1.39
N LYS A 6 -24.29 -0.31 -1.65
CA LYS A 6 -24.30 -1.49 -2.53
C LYS A 6 -24.67 -1.07 -3.93
N TYR A 7 -23.94 -1.58 -4.93
CA TYR A 7 -24.21 -1.34 -6.34
C TYR A 7 -23.77 -2.53 -7.20
N LYS A 8 -24.66 -3.11 -7.97
CA LYS A 8 -24.42 -4.27 -8.86
C LYS A 8 -23.63 -5.41 -8.20
N GLY A 9 -23.89 -5.70 -6.92
CA GLY A 9 -23.23 -6.74 -6.14
C GLY A 9 -21.85 -6.35 -5.59
N TYR A 10 -21.42 -5.09 -5.73
CA TYR A 10 -20.26 -4.51 -5.09
C TYR A 10 -20.64 -3.71 -3.85
N SER A 11 -19.75 -3.62 -2.88
CA SER A 11 -19.79 -2.64 -1.79
C SER A 11 -18.85 -1.50 -2.12
N LEU A 12 -19.35 -0.28 -2.11
CA LEU A 12 -18.61 0.97 -2.28
C LEU A 12 -18.44 1.62 -0.93
N PHE A 13 -17.21 2.03 -0.59
CA PHE A 13 -16.88 2.69 0.67
C PHE A 13 -16.16 4.00 0.40
N ALA A 14 -16.67 5.11 0.93
CA ALA A 14 -16.05 6.43 0.82
C ALA A 14 -16.43 7.30 2.03
N TYR A 15 -15.73 8.42 2.22
CA TYR A 15 -16.06 9.42 3.24
C TYR A 15 -16.94 10.56 2.68
N ASP A 16 -17.14 10.59 1.35
CA ASP A 16 -17.97 11.55 0.63
C ASP A 16 -18.83 10.83 -0.40
N ASN A 17 -20.09 11.26 -0.52
CA ASN A 17 -21.03 10.65 -1.47
C ASN A 17 -20.61 10.88 -2.94
N PHE A 18 -19.87 11.95 -3.23
CA PHE A 18 -19.28 12.18 -4.55
C PHE A 18 -18.44 10.98 -5.02
N PHE A 19 -17.60 10.41 -4.15
CA PHE A 19 -16.79 9.25 -4.49
C PHE A 19 -17.59 7.95 -4.59
N ILE A 20 -18.76 7.87 -3.96
CA ILE A 20 -19.69 6.75 -4.19
C ILE A 20 -20.18 6.77 -5.65
N GLU A 21 -20.53 7.93 -6.19
CA GLU A 21 -20.92 8.07 -7.60
C GLU A 21 -19.76 7.75 -8.55
N ILE A 22 -18.56 8.24 -8.26
CA ILE A 22 -17.33 7.82 -8.97
C ILE A 22 -17.18 6.28 -8.97
N GLY A 23 -17.49 5.63 -7.86
CA GLY A 23 -17.46 4.17 -7.75
C GLY A 23 -18.44 3.46 -8.66
N LYS A 24 -19.63 4.01 -8.86
CA LYS A 24 -20.61 3.49 -9.81
C LYS A 24 -20.09 3.59 -11.24
N ASN A 25 -19.55 4.76 -11.63
CA ASN A 25 -18.96 4.98 -12.95
C ASN A 25 -17.82 3.98 -13.22
N ILE A 26 -16.99 3.67 -12.20
CA ILE A 26 -15.92 2.67 -12.34
C ILE A 26 -16.51 1.27 -12.59
N ILE A 27 -17.56 0.87 -11.87
CA ILE A 27 -18.21 -0.43 -12.05
C ILE A 27 -18.87 -0.52 -13.44
N ASP A 28 -19.44 0.58 -13.93
CA ASP A 28 -20.08 0.67 -15.23
C ASP A 28 -19.11 0.91 -16.38
N LYS A 29 -17.80 1.03 -16.06
CA LYS A 29 -16.72 1.32 -17.01
C LYS A 29 -16.87 2.69 -17.70
N GLU A 30 -17.52 3.62 -17.06
CA GLU A 30 -17.70 5.00 -17.53
C GLU A 30 -16.52 5.88 -17.11
N TYR A 31 -15.33 5.50 -17.55
CA TYR A 31 -14.08 6.25 -17.33
C TYR A 31 -13.14 6.10 -18.51
N LYS A 32 -12.25 7.08 -18.67
CA LYS A 32 -11.16 7.00 -19.64
C LYS A 32 -9.90 6.52 -18.93
N GLU A 33 -9.29 5.44 -19.40
CA GLU A 33 -7.97 5.00 -18.96
C GLU A 33 -6.91 5.77 -19.73
N LEU A 34 -6.05 6.49 -19.01
CA LEU A 34 -5.03 7.35 -19.62
C LEU A 34 -3.68 6.62 -19.73
N ASN A 35 -3.21 6.05 -18.62
CA ASN A 35 -1.92 5.39 -18.52
C ASN A 35 -2.01 4.11 -17.69
N ILE A 36 -1.33 3.05 -18.11
CA ILE A 36 -1.20 1.82 -17.33
C ILE A 36 0.23 1.78 -16.78
N PHE A 37 0.38 1.94 -15.46
CA PHE A 37 1.66 1.90 -14.77
C PHE A 37 2.10 0.48 -14.43
N LYS A 38 1.13 -0.41 -14.15
CA LYS A 38 1.40 -1.80 -13.76
C LYS A 38 0.24 -2.71 -14.13
N ASN A 39 0.55 -3.76 -14.87
CA ASN A 39 -0.41 -4.82 -15.18
C ASN A 39 0.23 -6.19 -14.96
N THR A 40 0.05 -6.74 -13.79
CA THR A 40 0.59 -8.04 -13.41
C THR A 40 -0.54 -8.93 -12.88
N LYS A 41 -0.29 -10.24 -12.78
CA LYS A 41 -1.24 -11.15 -12.12
C LYS A 41 -1.58 -10.71 -10.69
N ARG A 42 -0.71 -9.95 -10.02
CA ARG A 42 -0.84 -9.59 -8.60
C ARG A 42 -1.43 -8.21 -8.36
N ASN A 43 -1.12 -7.26 -9.21
CA ASN A 43 -1.52 -5.87 -9.05
C ASN A 43 -1.81 -5.26 -10.41
N TYR A 44 -2.83 -4.45 -10.45
CA TYR A 44 -3.11 -3.54 -11.56
C TYR A 44 -3.09 -2.11 -11.03
N VAL A 45 -2.43 -1.21 -11.74
CA VAL A 45 -2.36 0.21 -11.40
C VAL A 45 -2.45 1.01 -12.69
N SER A 46 -3.43 1.88 -12.78
CA SER A 46 -3.60 2.79 -13.92
C SER A 46 -4.00 4.19 -13.46
N GLU A 47 -3.80 5.14 -14.35
CA GLU A 47 -4.39 6.45 -14.28
C GLU A 47 -5.72 6.43 -15.02
N ILE A 48 -6.78 6.81 -14.33
CA ILE A 48 -8.12 6.93 -14.90
C ILE A 48 -8.62 8.37 -14.79
N GLN A 49 -9.44 8.79 -15.75
CA GLN A 49 -10.10 10.09 -15.76
C GLN A 49 -11.61 9.91 -15.71
N ILE A 50 -12.25 10.60 -14.75
CA ILE A 50 -13.71 10.66 -14.57
C ILE A 50 -14.07 12.12 -14.34
N ASN A 51 -15.04 12.66 -15.08
CA ASN A 51 -15.46 14.07 -14.98
C ASN A 51 -14.29 15.07 -15.09
N ASN A 52 -13.36 14.81 -16.00
CA ASN A 52 -12.13 15.58 -16.22
C ASN A 52 -11.15 15.62 -15.04
N ILE A 53 -11.36 14.81 -14.02
CA ILE A 53 -10.44 14.66 -12.87
C ILE A 53 -9.70 13.33 -12.99
N SER A 54 -8.37 13.38 -12.85
CA SER A 54 -7.53 12.17 -12.89
C SER A 54 -7.33 11.57 -11.50
N TYR A 55 -7.40 10.25 -11.43
CA TYR A 55 -7.18 9.45 -10.23
C TYR A 55 -6.22 8.31 -10.52
N ILE A 56 -5.53 7.81 -9.49
CA ILE A 56 -4.81 6.53 -9.58
C ILE A 56 -5.73 5.42 -9.11
N PHE A 57 -6.05 4.52 -10.03
CA PHE A 57 -6.84 3.32 -9.79
C PHE A 57 -5.92 2.13 -9.50
N LYS A 58 -6.19 1.39 -8.43
CA LYS A 58 -5.40 0.23 -8.01
C LYS A 58 -6.27 -0.98 -7.70
N GLU A 59 -5.91 -2.15 -8.28
CA GLU A 59 -6.47 -3.45 -7.93
C GLU A 59 -5.40 -4.32 -7.25
N PRO A 60 -5.42 -4.48 -5.92
CA PRO A 60 -4.57 -5.43 -5.21
C PRO A 60 -5.11 -6.85 -5.38
N ARG A 61 -4.74 -7.52 -6.47
CA ARG A 61 -5.26 -8.83 -6.87
C ARG A 61 -4.79 -9.99 -6.00
N ASN A 62 -3.73 -9.80 -5.20
CA ASN A 62 -3.13 -10.86 -4.38
C ASN A 62 -4.12 -11.52 -3.41
N GLU A 63 -5.01 -10.74 -2.80
CA GLU A 63 -5.99 -11.26 -1.84
C GLU A 63 -7.13 -12.04 -2.51
N CYS A 64 -7.36 -11.82 -3.81
CA CYS A 64 -8.38 -12.52 -4.58
C CYS A 64 -7.85 -13.81 -5.23
N ILE A 65 -6.54 -13.86 -5.54
CA ILE A 65 -5.93 -14.91 -6.36
C ILE A 65 -5.23 -15.97 -5.50
N ILE A 66 -4.52 -15.56 -4.43
CA ILE A 66 -3.75 -16.48 -3.59
C ILE A 66 -4.71 -17.16 -2.62
N PRO A 67 -4.89 -18.52 -2.68
CA PRO A 67 -5.92 -19.21 -1.92
C PRO A 67 -5.87 -18.94 -0.42
N GLN A 68 -4.68 -18.99 0.18
CA GLN A 68 -4.49 -18.72 1.59
C GLN A 68 -4.89 -17.27 1.96
N ARG A 69 -4.50 -16.26 1.15
CA ARG A 69 -4.87 -14.87 1.39
C ARG A 69 -6.37 -14.67 1.21
N LYS A 70 -6.95 -15.29 0.18
CA LYS A 70 -8.40 -15.25 -0.09
C LYS A 70 -9.19 -15.80 1.08
N PHE A 71 -8.79 -16.94 1.64
CA PHE A 71 -9.42 -17.52 2.82
C PHE A 71 -9.39 -16.55 4.01
N PHE A 72 -8.26 -15.92 4.28
CA PHE A 72 -8.17 -14.94 5.36
C PHE A 72 -9.03 -13.69 5.16
N THR A 73 -9.55 -13.42 3.94
CA THR A 73 -10.49 -12.31 3.73
C THR A 73 -11.86 -12.54 4.36
N LEU A 74 -12.19 -13.77 4.79
CA LEU A 74 -13.38 -14.03 5.61
C LEU A 74 -13.36 -13.21 6.90
N PHE A 75 -12.18 -12.99 7.47
CA PHE A 75 -11.99 -12.35 8.77
C PHE A 75 -11.41 -10.92 8.66
N LYS A 76 -11.19 -10.42 7.43
CA LYS A 76 -10.52 -9.13 7.19
C LYS A 76 -11.35 -8.26 6.27
N LYS A 77 -11.19 -6.95 6.44
CA LYS A 77 -11.82 -5.93 5.56
C LYS A 77 -11.28 -5.97 4.12
N GLY A 78 -10.10 -6.55 3.91
CA GLY A 78 -9.36 -6.53 2.64
C GLY A 78 -8.44 -5.33 2.51
N GLU A 79 -7.56 -5.39 1.51
CA GLU A 79 -6.48 -4.39 1.34
C GLU A 79 -7.04 -3.01 0.98
N ALA A 80 -7.95 -2.93 0.02
CA ALA A 80 -8.52 -1.65 -0.44
C ALA A 80 -9.25 -0.90 0.69
N LEU A 81 -10.16 -1.59 1.40
CA LEU A 81 -10.93 -0.96 2.48
C LEU A 81 -10.04 -0.64 3.69
N THR A 82 -9.07 -1.49 4.00
CA THR A 82 -8.10 -1.21 5.07
C THR A 82 -7.27 0.03 4.74
N THR A 83 -6.80 0.16 3.51
CA THR A 83 -6.07 1.34 3.04
C THR A 83 -6.92 2.60 3.15
N LEU A 84 -8.17 2.55 2.67
CA LEU A 84 -9.09 3.69 2.76
C LEU A 84 -9.28 4.16 4.20
N ILE A 85 -9.56 3.24 5.12
CA ILE A 85 -9.85 3.59 6.52
C ILE A 85 -8.59 4.12 7.21
N ASN A 86 -7.50 3.34 7.21
CA ASN A 86 -6.32 3.65 8.02
C ASN A 86 -5.59 4.89 7.52
N VAL A 87 -5.47 5.08 6.20
CA VAL A 87 -4.78 6.25 5.64
C VAL A 87 -5.59 7.52 5.92
N ASN A 88 -6.92 7.50 5.72
CA ASN A 88 -7.74 8.66 6.04
C ASN A 88 -7.72 8.97 7.55
N GLN A 89 -7.71 7.95 8.41
CA GLN A 89 -7.57 8.12 9.85
C GLN A 89 -6.22 8.78 10.20
N ALA A 90 -5.12 8.29 9.64
CA ALA A 90 -3.80 8.85 9.87
C ALA A 90 -3.69 10.32 9.40
N ILE A 91 -4.35 10.66 8.29
CA ILE A 91 -4.40 12.03 7.78
C ILE A 91 -5.24 12.92 8.70
N SER A 92 -6.44 12.47 9.11
CA SER A 92 -7.39 13.31 9.87
C SER A 92 -7.03 13.45 11.35
N GLU A 93 -6.54 12.38 12.00
CA GLU A 93 -6.27 12.37 13.44
C GLU A 93 -4.82 12.77 13.77
N ASP A 94 -3.84 12.36 12.93
CA ASP A 94 -2.42 12.54 13.20
C ASP A 94 -1.73 13.54 12.26
N ASN A 95 -2.50 14.19 11.37
CA ASN A 95 -2.02 15.17 10.39
C ASN A 95 -0.87 14.64 9.50
N LEU A 96 -0.97 13.36 9.08
CA LEU A 96 0.00 12.71 8.21
C LEU A 96 -0.37 12.93 6.72
N THR A 97 -0.33 14.18 6.28
CA THR A 97 -0.68 14.61 4.92
C THR A 97 0.30 14.10 3.86
N GLU A 98 1.42 13.54 4.27
CA GLU A 98 2.40 12.90 3.39
C GLU A 98 1.89 11.58 2.76
N TYR A 99 0.87 10.98 3.30
CA TYR A 99 0.27 9.82 2.65
C TYR A 99 -0.57 10.23 1.43
N ALA A 100 -0.42 9.51 0.32
CA ALA A 100 -1.33 9.63 -0.81
C ALA A 100 -2.75 9.27 -0.38
N LYS A 101 -3.67 10.24 -0.49
CA LYS A 101 -5.04 10.13 0.04
C LYS A 101 -5.90 9.18 -0.79
N PRO A 102 -6.43 8.08 -0.22
CA PRO A 102 -7.43 7.26 -0.87
C PRO A 102 -8.82 7.87 -0.69
N PHE A 103 -9.64 7.79 -1.74
CA PHE A 103 -10.98 8.38 -1.78
C PHE A 103 -12.11 7.37 -1.73
N LEU A 104 -11.91 6.21 -2.35
CA LEU A 104 -12.93 5.17 -2.51
C LEU A 104 -12.30 3.80 -2.40
N ALA A 105 -12.99 2.84 -1.79
CA ALA A 105 -12.72 1.42 -1.92
C ALA A 105 -13.92 0.68 -2.49
N ILE A 106 -13.67 -0.24 -3.43
CA ILE A 106 -14.65 -1.10 -4.09
C ILE A 106 -14.33 -2.54 -3.70
N VAL A 107 -15.28 -3.25 -3.12
CA VAL A 107 -15.10 -4.63 -2.69
C VAL A 107 -16.27 -5.49 -3.16
N LYS A 108 -15.96 -6.65 -3.74
CA LYS A 108 -16.97 -7.68 -4.02
C LYS A 108 -16.63 -8.95 -3.28
N ARG A 109 -17.63 -9.54 -2.62
CA ARG A 109 -17.50 -10.80 -1.91
C ARG A 109 -18.34 -11.89 -2.56
N LYS A 110 -17.81 -13.12 -2.56
CA LYS A 110 -18.55 -14.32 -2.93
C LYS A 110 -18.29 -15.38 -1.85
N ASN A 111 -19.36 -15.93 -1.27
CA ASN A 111 -19.26 -16.86 -0.13
C ASN A 111 -18.42 -16.28 1.04
N GLY A 112 -18.64 -15.00 1.38
CA GLY A 112 -17.92 -14.28 2.45
C GLY A 112 -16.50 -13.84 2.08
N MET A 113 -15.84 -14.46 1.11
CA MET A 113 -14.49 -14.14 0.68
C MET A 113 -14.45 -13.03 -0.36
N ILE A 114 -13.41 -12.19 -0.33
CA ILE A 114 -13.19 -11.15 -1.33
C ILE A 114 -12.82 -11.82 -2.65
N CYS A 115 -13.57 -11.50 -3.70
CA CYS A 115 -13.30 -11.94 -5.07
C CYS A 115 -12.88 -10.80 -5.99
N TYR A 116 -13.13 -9.54 -5.59
CA TYR A 116 -12.64 -8.35 -6.25
C TYR A 116 -12.38 -7.25 -5.21
N SER A 117 -11.30 -6.51 -5.39
CA SER A 117 -10.90 -5.41 -4.53
C SER A 117 -10.19 -4.35 -5.36
N ALA A 118 -10.62 -3.10 -5.23
CA ALA A 118 -10.00 -1.97 -5.89
C ALA A 118 -10.15 -0.71 -5.04
N PHE A 119 -9.30 0.29 -5.27
CA PHE A 119 -9.44 1.61 -4.68
C PHE A 119 -8.92 2.70 -5.61
N ILE A 120 -9.40 3.91 -5.44
CA ILE A 120 -8.82 5.09 -6.08
C ILE A 120 -8.18 5.99 -5.03
N GLN A 121 -7.08 6.61 -5.45
CA GLN A 121 -6.36 7.60 -4.64
C GLN A 121 -6.01 8.83 -5.47
N GLU A 122 -5.57 9.87 -4.80
CA GLU A 122 -5.08 11.09 -5.46
C GLU A 122 -3.99 10.76 -6.49
N LYS A 123 -4.04 11.48 -7.62
CA LYS A 123 -2.94 11.52 -8.57
C LYS A 123 -1.92 12.55 -8.10
N ILE A 124 -0.67 12.13 -8.00
CA ILE A 124 0.45 12.98 -7.63
C ILE A 124 1.32 13.16 -8.87
N ASN A 125 1.62 14.40 -9.23
CA ASN A 125 2.56 14.69 -10.30
C ASN A 125 3.98 14.43 -9.79
N ILE A 126 4.71 13.57 -10.52
CA ILE A 126 6.04 13.11 -10.10
C ILE A 126 7.08 14.11 -10.54
N GLU A 127 7.88 14.60 -9.60
CA GLU A 127 9.16 15.26 -9.85
C GLU A 127 10.29 14.31 -9.46
N THR A 128 11.39 14.35 -10.17
CA THR A 128 12.43 13.31 -10.10
C THR A 128 13.43 13.48 -8.96
N ASP A 129 13.42 14.59 -8.25
CA ASP A 129 14.39 14.83 -7.18
C ASP A 129 14.02 14.05 -5.89
N ARG A 130 14.89 13.13 -5.51
CA ARG A 130 14.73 12.28 -4.31
C ARG A 130 15.70 12.73 -3.24
N ASN A 131 15.21 13.57 -2.33
CA ASN A 131 15.99 14.00 -1.17
C ASN A 131 15.91 12.94 -0.05
N LEU A 132 17.03 12.23 0.19
CA LEU A 132 17.11 11.18 1.21
C LEU A 132 16.86 11.70 2.63
N ASP A 133 17.36 12.90 2.96
CA ASP A 133 17.19 13.46 4.31
C ASP A 133 15.74 13.79 4.59
N LYS A 134 15.03 14.41 3.64
CA LYS A 134 13.58 14.63 3.73
C LYS A 134 12.81 13.32 3.87
N MET A 135 13.19 12.26 3.12
CA MET A 135 12.56 10.93 3.23
C MET A 135 12.76 10.31 4.62
N ILE A 136 13.95 10.48 5.22
CA ILE A 136 14.24 10.01 6.58
C ILE A 136 13.42 10.82 7.61
N GLU A 137 13.35 12.13 7.46
CA GLU A 137 12.59 13.01 8.34
C GLU A 137 11.10 12.63 8.36
N ILE A 138 10.47 12.51 7.19
CA ILE A 138 9.08 12.07 7.07
C ILE A 138 8.89 10.67 7.67
N THR A 139 9.86 9.77 7.45
CA THR A 139 9.81 8.44 8.05
C THR A 139 9.80 8.52 9.57
N LYS A 140 10.65 9.37 10.15
CA LYS A 140 10.68 9.61 11.60
C LYS A 140 9.38 10.21 12.12
N LYS A 141 8.79 11.18 11.40
CA LYS A 141 7.49 11.78 11.73
C LYS A 141 6.40 10.71 11.79
N ILE A 142 6.31 9.83 10.79
CA ILE A 142 5.34 8.75 10.75
C ILE A 142 5.54 7.75 11.89
N HIS A 143 6.80 7.38 12.18
CA HIS A 143 7.11 6.49 13.27
C HIS A 143 6.80 7.09 14.64
N SER A 144 7.01 8.41 14.84
CA SER A 144 6.68 9.09 16.09
C SER A 144 5.17 9.12 16.38
N LYS A 145 4.34 9.04 15.32
CA LYS A 145 2.89 8.91 15.42
C LYS A 145 2.42 7.46 15.57
N GLY A 146 3.35 6.52 15.70
CA GLY A 146 3.04 5.10 15.90
C GLY A 146 2.66 4.33 14.64
N TYR A 147 2.89 4.87 13.45
CA TYR A 147 2.63 4.17 12.19
C TYR A 147 3.90 3.60 11.56
N TYR A 148 3.73 2.62 10.68
CA TYR A 148 4.82 2.07 9.86
C TYR A 148 4.35 1.77 8.44
N HIS A 149 5.30 1.68 7.51
CA HIS A 149 5.03 1.40 6.10
C HIS A 149 5.00 -0.10 5.81
N GLY A 150 6.01 -0.82 6.25
CA GLY A 150 6.18 -2.26 6.03
C GLY A 150 6.97 -2.64 4.78
N ASP A 151 7.01 -1.77 3.77
CA ASP A 151 7.85 -1.89 2.56
C ASP A 151 8.40 -0.51 2.18
N ARG A 152 9.35 -0.01 3.01
CA ARG A 152 9.91 1.34 2.89
C ARG A 152 10.96 1.40 1.78
N ASN A 153 10.53 1.10 0.55
CA ASN A 153 11.37 1.25 -0.63
C ASN A 153 11.35 2.72 -1.09
N PRO A 154 12.49 3.30 -1.52
CA PRO A 154 12.52 4.65 -2.09
C PRO A 154 11.58 4.90 -3.26
N SER A 155 11.26 3.86 -4.03
CA SER A 155 10.25 3.96 -5.10
C SER A 155 8.83 4.30 -4.62
N ASN A 156 8.57 4.13 -3.31
CA ASN A 156 7.29 4.46 -2.70
C ASN A 156 7.22 5.91 -2.20
N PHE A 157 8.28 6.69 -2.42
CA PHE A 157 8.29 8.12 -2.15
C PHE A 157 8.24 8.88 -3.48
N ILE A 158 7.32 9.82 -3.57
CA ILE A 158 7.18 10.70 -4.74
C ILE A 158 7.35 12.14 -4.27
N THR A 159 8.23 12.88 -4.93
CA THR A 159 8.39 14.32 -4.72
C THR A 159 7.49 15.06 -5.71
N SER A 160 6.74 16.04 -5.22
CA SER A 160 5.91 16.95 -5.99
C SER A 160 5.97 18.33 -5.35
N LYS A 161 6.46 19.36 -6.05
CA LYS A 161 6.51 20.75 -5.58
C LYS A 161 7.02 20.89 -4.14
N ASP A 162 8.19 20.35 -3.85
CA ASP A 162 8.82 20.33 -2.51
C ASP A 162 8.13 19.46 -1.45
N GLU A 163 6.98 18.89 -1.74
CA GLU A 163 6.32 17.93 -0.87
C GLU A 163 6.70 16.49 -1.24
N ILE A 164 6.87 15.65 -0.23
CA ILE A 164 7.05 14.22 -0.45
C ILE A 164 5.77 13.50 -0.08
N LYS A 165 5.25 12.74 -1.01
CA LYS A 165 4.10 11.85 -0.80
C LYS A 165 4.56 10.39 -0.74
N ILE A 166 3.87 9.61 0.07
CA ILE A 166 4.16 8.19 0.30
C ILE A 166 3.05 7.35 -0.30
N LEU A 167 3.47 6.40 -1.13
CA LEU A 167 2.60 5.44 -1.81
C LEU A 167 2.68 4.05 -1.18
N ASP A 168 1.76 3.17 -1.62
CA ASP A 168 1.74 1.73 -1.36
C ASP A 168 1.81 1.35 0.13
N THR A 169 1.16 2.14 0.99
CA THR A 169 1.03 1.90 2.41
C THR A 169 -0.42 1.66 2.82
N GLN A 170 -0.61 0.89 3.88
CA GLN A 170 -1.89 0.76 4.58
C GLN A 170 -1.91 1.56 5.89
N ALA A 171 -0.93 2.42 6.15
CA ALA A 171 -0.79 3.20 7.39
C ALA A 171 -1.12 2.37 8.65
N LYS A 172 -0.42 1.24 8.82
CA LYS A 172 -0.66 0.34 9.96
C LYS A 172 -0.01 0.89 11.23
N LYS A 173 -0.73 0.78 12.35
CA LYS A 173 -0.18 1.12 13.67
C LYS A 173 0.85 0.09 14.13
N MET A 174 1.89 0.53 14.82
CA MET A 174 2.89 -0.32 15.45
C MET A 174 2.28 -1.00 16.67
N GLY A 175 2.42 -2.33 16.77
CA GLY A 175 1.85 -3.11 17.89
C GLY A 175 2.89 -3.75 18.81
N PHE A 176 4.19 -3.73 18.44
CA PHE A 176 5.25 -4.38 19.20
C PHE A 176 6.47 -3.46 19.29
N GLY A 177 6.46 -2.58 20.27
CA GLY A 177 7.49 -1.56 20.46
C GLY A 177 7.81 -0.83 19.15
N ASN A 178 9.09 -0.49 18.96
CA ASN A 178 9.55 0.18 17.74
C ASN A 178 10.19 -0.78 16.71
N TYR A 179 9.93 -2.09 16.80
CA TYR A 179 10.43 -3.11 15.85
C TYR A 179 10.15 -2.73 14.38
N ARG A 180 8.91 -2.29 14.09
CA ARG A 180 8.49 -1.93 12.74
C ARG A 180 9.20 -0.70 12.21
N ALA A 181 9.46 0.29 13.08
CA ALA A 181 10.25 1.47 12.74
C ALA A 181 11.68 1.09 12.35
N HIS A 182 12.33 0.22 13.14
CA HIS A 182 13.66 -0.30 12.80
C HIS A 182 13.64 -1.09 11.50
N TYR A 183 12.59 -1.92 11.28
CA TYR A 183 12.47 -2.71 10.06
C TYR A 183 12.35 -1.83 8.80
N ASP A 184 11.55 -0.76 8.85
CA ASP A 184 11.39 0.20 7.75
C ASP A 184 12.73 0.88 7.40
N ILE A 185 13.43 1.42 8.39
CA ILE A 185 14.75 2.07 8.18
C ILE A 185 15.80 1.07 7.68
N LEU A 186 15.82 -0.15 8.23
CA LEU A 186 16.71 -1.20 7.72
C LEU A 186 16.37 -1.59 6.27
N THR A 187 15.11 -1.50 5.87
CA THR A 187 14.72 -1.71 4.47
C THR A 187 15.34 -0.64 3.57
N MET A 188 15.20 0.64 3.93
CA MET A 188 15.84 1.73 3.18
C MET A 188 17.35 1.55 3.09
N LYS A 189 18.02 1.30 4.24
CA LYS A 189 19.48 1.19 4.30
C LYS A 189 20.01 -0.01 3.54
N MET A 190 19.45 -1.20 3.74
CA MET A 190 20.02 -2.45 3.20
C MET A 190 19.64 -2.72 1.75
N ASP A 191 18.54 -2.15 1.28
CA ASP A 191 18.00 -2.45 -0.03
C ASP A 191 18.27 -1.31 -1.05
N SER A 192 18.58 -0.07 -0.59
CA SER A 192 18.71 1.08 -1.49
C SER A 192 19.80 2.09 -1.12
N TYR A 193 20.05 2.37 0.16
CA TYR A 193 20.97 3.42 0.61
C TYR A 193 21.98 2.88 1.62
N GLN A 194 22.96 2.09 1.17
CA GLN A 194 23.91 1.39 2.04
C GLN A 194 24.71 2.34 2.93
N ASP A 195 25.09 3.52 2.42
CA ASP A 195 25.88 4.53 3.15
C ASP A 195 25.03 5.43 4.07
N MET A 196 23.70 5.25 4.09
CA MET A 196 22.80 6.03 4.92
C MET A 196 23.17 5.91 6.40
N ARG A 197 23.33 7.05 7.09
CA ARG A 197 23.47 7.09 8.55
C ARG A 197 22.19 6.57 9.20
N TYR A 198 22.33 5.62 10.14
CA TYR A 198 21.17 5.05 10.83
C TYR A 198 20.60 6.07 11.84
N PRO A 199 19.29 6.46 11.73
CA PRO A 199 18.75 7.62 12.45
C PRO A 199 18.27 7.34 13.88
N TYR A 200 18.24 6.08 14.34
CA TYR A 200 17.73 5.70 15.66
C TYR A 200 18.83 5.14 16.57
N LYS A 201 18.60 5.16 17.89
CA LYS A 201 19.39 4.38 18.84
C LYS A 201 19.15 2.89 18.59
N LYS A 202 20.23 2.12 18.52
CA LYS A 202 20.18 0.66 18.37
C LYS A 202 19.77 0.03 19.70
N ASN A 203 18.65 -0.65 19.74
CA ASN A 203 18.09 -1.35 20.89
C ASN A 203 17.77 -2.81 20.54
N ILE A 204 17.14 -3.56 21.44
CA ILE A 204 16.77 -4.96 21.21
C ILE A 204 15.90 -5.14 19.95
N PHE A 205 14.99 -4.21 19.67
CA PHE A 205 14.13 -4.25 18.48
C PHE A 205 14.90 -4.01 17.18
N TYR A 206 15.96 -3.20 17.22
CA TYR A 206 16.89 -3.05 16.10
C TYR A 206 17.56 -4.38 15.77
N TYR A 207 18.13 -5.06 16.76
CA TYR A 207 18.82 -6.33 16.55
C TYR A 207 17.85 -7.42 16.07
N LEU A 208 16.63 -7.44 16.59
CA LEU A 208 15.57 -8.34 16.13
C LEU A 208 15.22 -8.06 14.66
N ALA A 209 15.01 -6.80 14.29
CA ALA A 209 14.70 -6.42 12.91
C ALA A 209 15.86 -6.75 11.96
N LEU A 210 17.09 -6.49 12.38
CA LEU A 210 18.31 -6.82 11.62
C LEU A 210 18.44 -8.33 11.42
N SER A 211 18.22 -9.13 12.47
CA SER A 211 18.28 -10.59 12.40
C SER A 211 17.25 -11.14 11.41
N VAL A 212 16.01 -10.65 11.46
CA VAL A 212 14.96 -11.05 10.51
C VAL A 212 15.32 -10.65 9.06
N LYS A 213 15.91 -9.46 8.86
CA LYS A 213 16.37 -9.02 7.53
C LYS A 213 17.51 -9.88 7.00
N LYS A 214 18.53 -10.16 7.84
CA LYS A 214 19.65 -11.05 7.49
C LYS A 214 19.16 -12.47 7.18
N PHE A 215 18.27 -13.03 8.02
CA PHE A 215 17.68 -14.34 7.81
C PHE A 215 16.98 -14.45 6.45
N LYS A 216 16.21 -13.40 6.06
CA LYS A 216 15.53 -13.36 4.76
C LYS A 216 16.48 -13.32 3.55
N LYS A 217 17.75 -12.90 3.75
CA LYS A 217 18.82 -12.87 2.73
C LYS A 217 19.72 -14.13 2.75
N LEU A 218 19.45 -15.11 3.62
CA LEU A 218 20.19 -16.39 3.59
C LEU A 218 19.96 -17.13 2.27
N LYS A 219 21.04 -17.66 1.68
CA LYS A 219 21.01 -18.39 0.38
C LYS A 219 19.93 -19.47 0.32
N PHE A 220 19.70 -20.17 1.44
CA PHE A 220 18.64 -21.17 1.54
C PHE A 220 17.23 -20.58 1.36
N ILE A 221 16.98 -19.44 2.00
CA ILE A 221 15.70 -18.72 1.88
C ILE A 221 15.53 -18.15 0.47
N GLU A 222 16.61 -17.66 -0.15
CA GLU A 222 16.59 -17.19 -1.54
C GLU A 222 16.26 -18.34 -2.50
N LYS A 223 16.88 -19.49 -2.34
CA LYS A 223 16.56 -20.71 -3.12
C LYS A 223 15.08 -21.11 -2.98
N ILE A 224 14.51 -21.03 -1.77
CA ILE A 224 13.09 -21.30 -1.55
C ILE A 224 12.22 -20.27 -2.28
N LYS A 225 12.59 -18.98 -2.23
CA LYS A 225 11.87 -17.91 -2.95
C LYS A 225 11.93 -18.11 -4.47
N GLU A 226 13.09 -18.47 -5.00
CA GLU A 226 13.27 -18.78 -6.42
C GLU A 226 12.45 -19.99 -6.85
N LYS A 227 12.49 -21.08 -6.05
CA LYS A 227 11.66 -22.27 -6.31
C LYS A 227 10.16 -21.91 -6.32
N LYS A 228 9.70 -21.13 -5.35
CA LYS A 228 8.33 -20.63 -5.32
C LYS A 228 8.02 -19.72 -6.52
N LYS A 229 8.96 -18.88 -6.96
CA LYS A 229 8.80 -18.03 -8.14
C LYS A 229 8.64 -18.88 -9.39
N LYS A 230 9.52 -19.87 -9.62
CA LYS A 230 9.45 -20.81 -10.75
C LYS A 230 8.14 -21.62 -10.76
N LEU A 231 7.67 -22.09 -9.59
CA LEU A 231 6.39 -22.78 -9.48
C LEU A 231 5.21 -21.87 -9.85
N ARG A 232 5.24 -20.61 -9.43
CA ARG A 232 4.21 -19.63 -9.81
C ARG A 232 4.21 -19.30 -11.30
N GLU A 233 5.38 -19.24 -11.92
CA GLU A 233 5.51 -19.04 -13.38
C GLU A 233 4.92 -20.23 -14.16
N LYS A 234 4.99 -21.43 -13.60
CA LYS A 234 4.34 -22.64 -14.12
C LYS A 234 2.83 -22.74 -13.81
N GLY A 235 2.22 -21.69 -13.26
CA GLY A 235 0.78 -21.65 -12.98
C GLY A 235 0.35 -22.19 -11.61
N TRP A 236 1.29 -22.65 -10.77
CA TRP A 236 0.95 -23.10 -9.43
C TRP A 236 0.51 -21.94 -8.53
N LYS A 237 -0.65 -22.10 -7.90
CA LYS A 237 -1.24 -21.10 -6.98
C LYS A 237 -0.69 -21.27 -5.56
N ILE A 238 0.62 -20.99 -5.36
CA ILE A 238 1.31 -21.13 -4.05
C ILE A 238 1.64 -19.75 -3.48
#